data_af19867c232ba1719487e2e77ba27f28
#
_entry.id   af19867c232ba1719487e2e77ba27f28
#
_cell.length_a   1.000
_cell.length_b   1.000
_cell.length_c   1.000
_cell.angle_alpha   90.00
_cell.angle_beta   90.00
_cell.angle_gamma   90.00
#
_symmetry.space_group_name_H-M   'P 1'
#
loop_
_entity.id
_entity.type
_entity.pdbx_description
1 polymer ?
#
loop_
_entity_poly.entity_id
_entity_poly.type
_entity_poly.pdbx_seq_one_letter_code
_entity_poly.pdbx_strand_id
1 'polypeptide(L)'
;MKRTIPCGARTGRVHIPASKSQAHRLLICAALGEETCEIVCDGISADIAATAKCLNALGAKVERTETGFLVSPIQKVPEGCCELLCGESGSTLRFLLPVVGALGAQAAFHREGRLPQRPLAPLDGVLTAHGMTLSEDGDLLLCSGQLQAGNYEIAGNVSSQYISGLLMALPRLTGESTLTVTGTLESAAYIAMTEDALRLSGVEFSKNGASYAIPGGQRFRLPLRTAVEGDWSNTAFFLCMGALSKEGVTVERLNLQSSQGDRGVLDVLRAFGAEVTEHGDAVTVRRGTLRGVTIDASPIPDLIPVLSVVASVAAGETRVENASRLRLKESDRLQSTANLLRALGGRVEEKEDGLVITGVPALHGGSAETQNDHRLAMSAAVAACAATGEVTVDNDACVAKSYPRFWEDYGSLKGEGL
;
A
#
# COMPACT_ATOMS: atom_id res chain seq x y z
N MET A 1 20.17 -8.51 -2.75
CA MET A 1 21.44 -8.49 -3.51
C MET A 1 21.56 -7.17 -4.25
N LYS A 2 22.78 -6.80 -4.69
CA LYS A 2 22.92 -5.66 -5.60
C LYS A 2 22.41 -6.03 -6.98
N ARG A 3 21.75 -5.10 -7.67
CA ARG A 3 21.31 -5.25 -9.06
C ARG A 3 21.70 -4.04 -9.86
N THR A 4 22.35 -4.25 -11.00
CA THR A 4 22.63 -3.24 -12.01
C THR A 4 21.53 -3.25 -13.06
N ILE A 5 20.99 -2.07 -13.33
CA ILE A 5 19.84 -1.82 -14.20
C ILE A 5 20.35 -1.05 -15.41
N PRO A 6 20.28 -1.59 -16.63
CA PRO A 6 20.66 -0.88 -17.84
C PRO A 6 19.85 0.41 -18.05
N CYS A 7 20.52 1.47 -18.47
CA CYS A 7 19.86 2.74 -18.81
C CYS A 7 19.05 2.65 -20.11
N GLY A 8 18.13 3.59 -20.27
CA GLY A 8 17.32 3.78 -21.48
C GLY A 8 15.86 3.45 -21.28
N ALA A 9 15.03 4.13 -22.05
CA ALA A 9 13.59 4.02 -22.00
C ALA A 9 13.11 2.60 -22.30
N ARG A 10 11.97 2.24 -21.71
CA ARG A 10 11.35 0.91 -21.83
C ARG A 10 9.99 1.02 -22.48
N THR A 11 9.63 0.01 -23.27
CA THR A 11 8.34 -0.08 -23.96
C THR A 11 7.79 -1.50 -23.92
N GLY A 12 6.48 -1.64 -23.98
CA GLY A 12 5.81 -2.94 -24.01
C GLY A 12 4.53 -2.98 -23.20
N ARG A 13 4.18 -4.20 -22.77
CA ARG A 13 2.96 -4.47 -21.99
C ARG A 13 3.30 -5.22 -20.71
N VAL A 14 2.59 -4.88 -19.64
CA VAL A 14 2.72 -5.53 -18.33
C VAL A 14 1.34 -5.90 -17.81
N HIS A 15 1.22 -7.12 -17.33
CA HIS A 15 0.04 -7.61 -16.63
C HIS A 15 0.24 -7.43 -15.12
N ILE A 16 -0.43 -6.43 -14.54
CA ILE A 16 -0.19 -6.03 -13.16
C ILE A 16 -0.71 -7.07 -12.15
N PRO A 17 0.03 -7.39 -11.07
CA PRO A 17 -0.44 -8.28 -10.03
C PRO A 17 -1.60 -7.69 -9.23
N ALA A 18 -2.23 -8.55 -8.44
CA ALA A 18 -3.31 -8.20 -7.54
C ALA A 18 -2.89 -7.14 -6.50
N SER A 19 -3.81 -6.22 -6.17
CA SER A 19 -3.61 -5.17 -5.19
C SER A 19 -3.35 -5.71 -3.79
N LYS A 20 -2.15 -5.43 -3.27
CA LYS A 20 -1.79 -5.76 -1.90
C LYS A 20 -2.80 -5.18 -0.91
N SER A 21 -3.14 -3.93 -1.08
CA SER A 21 -4.04 -3.21 -0.17
C SER A 21 -5.46 -3.77 -0.15
N GLN A 22 -5.96 -4.23 -1.28
CA GLN A 22 -7.28 -4.88 -1.35
C GLN A 22 -7.21 -6.32 -0.83
N ALA A 23 -6.16 -7.06 -1.17
CA ALA A 23 -5.98 -8.46 -0.74
C ALA A 23 -5.99 -8.62 0.78
N HIS A 24 -5.30 -7.75 1.54
CA HIS A 24 -5.36 -7.75 3.01
C HIS A 24 -6.79 -7.69 3.52
N ARG A 25 -7.60 -6.76 2.99
CA ARG A 25 -8.99 -6.54 3.41
C ARG A 25 -9.87 -7.74 3.11
N LEU A 26 -9.79 -8.26 1.90
CA LEU A 26 -10.60 -9.40 1.49
C LEU A 26 -10.23 -10.67 2.25
N LEU A 27 -8.94 -10.91 2.53
CA LEU A 27 -8.51 -12.05 3.36
C LEU A 27 -9.03 -11.94 4.78
N ILE A 28 -9.00 -10.74 5.40
CA ILE A 28 -9.53 -10.51 6.74
C ILE A 28 -11.06 -10.67 6.75
N CYS A 29 -11.78 -10.08 5.80
CA CYS A 29 -13.22 -10.25 5.69
C CYS A 29 -13.61 -11.71 5.47
N ALA A 30 -12.87 -12.47 4.66
CA ALA A 30 -13.09 -13.90 4.45
C ALA A 30 -12.87 -14.70 5.74
N ALA A 31 -11.80 -14.40 6.48
CA ALA A 31 -11.50 -15.08 7.75
C ALA A 31 -12.52 -14.78 8.86
N LEU A 32 -13.14 -13.60 8.83
CA LEU A 32 -14.24 -13.20 9.72
C LEU A 32 -15.61 -13.67 9.23
N GLY A 33 -15.66 -14.38 8.10
CA GLY A 33 -16.87 -14.82 7.42
C GLY A 33 -17.56 -16.03 8.08
N GLU A 34 -18.56 -16.56 7.35
CA GLU A 34 -19.31 -17.76 7.74
C GLU A 34 -19.02 -18.97 6.85
N GLU A 35 -18.66 -18.70 5.58
CA GLU A 35 -18.48 -19.73 4.55
C GLU A 35 -17.07 -19.69 3.96
N THR A 36 -16.59 -20.85 3.53
CA THR A 36 -15.32 -20.95 2.79
C THR A 36 -15.46 -20.27 1.42
N CYS A 37 -14.53 -19.39 1.09
CA CYS A 37 -14.50 -18.68 -0.18
C CYS A 37 -13.10 -18.67 -0.81
N GLU A 38 -13.06 -18.55 -2.13
CA GLU A 38 -11.82 -18.37 -2.90
C GLU A 38 -11.53 -16.88 -3.09
N ILE A 39 -10.33 -16.45 -2.68
CA ILE A 39 -9.80 -15.12 -2.98
C ILE A 39 -8.79 -15.26 -4.11
N VAL A 40 -9.20 -14.86 -5.32
CA VAL A 40 -8.33 -14.90 -6.50
C VAL A 40 -7.34 -13.75 -6.41
N CYS A 41 -6.06 -14.08 -6.22
CA CYS A 41 -4.99 -13.13 -5.94
C CYS A 41 -3.67 -13.69 -6.46
N ASP A 42 -3.21 -13.20 -7.58
CA ASP A 42 -1.88 -13.52 -8.13
C ASP A 42 -0.79 -12.60 -7.57
N GLY A 43 0.46 -12.95 -7.76
CA GLY A 43 1.58 -12.11 -7.33
C GLY A 43 1.64 -11.89 -5.82
N ILE A 44 1.43 -12.95 -5.04
CA ILE A 44 1.37 -12.88 -3.57
C ILE A 44 2.66 -12.31 -3.00
N SER A 45 2.58 -11.11 -2.45
CA SER A 45 3.68 -10.40 -1.81
C SER A 45 3.98 -10.92 -0.40
N ALA A 46 5.14 -10.57 0.15
CA ALA A 46 5.51 -10.93 1.52
C ALA A 46 4.48 -10.42 2.54
N ASP A 47 3.94 -9.21 2.35
CA ASP A 47 2.94 -8.62 3.23
C ASP A 47 1.61 -9.40 3.17
N ILE A 48 1.14 -9.80 1.98
CA ILE A 48 -0.08 -10.63 1.83
C ILE A 48 0.12 -11.99 2.52
N ALA A 49 1.29 -12.62 2.30
CA ALA A 49 1.63 -13.88 2.93
C ALA A 49 1.69 -13.79 4.47
N ALA A 50 2.18 -12.67 5.00
CA ALA A 50 2.17 -12.41 6.45
C ALA A 50 0.74 -12.35 7.00
N THR A 51 -0.18 -11.64 6.33
CA THR A 51 -1.60 -11.62 6.74
C THR A 51 -2.22 -13.02 6.71
N ALA A 52 -2.00 -13.80 5.65
CA ALA A 52 -2.51 -15.16 5.56
C ALA A 52 -1.99 -16.06 6.72
N LYS A 53 -0.70 -15.95 7.07
CA LYS A 53 -0.11 -16.67 8.21
C LYS A 53 -0.72 -16.24 9.55
N CYS A 54 -0.90 -14.93 9.77
CA CYS A 54 -1.51 -14.42 10.98
C CYS A 54 -2.97 -14.87 11.12
N LEU A 55 -3.74 -14.89 10.03
CA LEU A 55 -5.11 -15.39 10.03
C LEU A 55 -5.18 -16.90 10.37
N ASN A 56 -4.22 -17.69 9.85
CA ASN A 56 -4.08 -19.09 10.24
C ASN A 56 -3.80 -19.25 11.76
N ALA A 57 -2.91 -18.43 12.30
CA ALA A 57 -2.62 -18.44 13.74
C ALA A 57 -3.85 -18.04 14.60
N LEU A 58 -4.76 -17.22 14.06
CA LEU A 58 -6.02 -16.86 14.71
C LEU A 58 -7.14 -17.90 14.54
N GLY A 59 -6.88 -19.02 13.85
CA GLY A 59 -7.82 -20.13 13.72
C GLY A 59 -8.61 -20.17 12.39
N ALA A 60 -8.31 -19.31 11.44
CA ALA A 60 -8.76 -19.49 10.06
C ALA A 60 -7.97 -20.63 9.39
N LYS A 61 -8.47 -21.13 8.25
CA LYS A 61 -7.68 -21.99 7.36
C LYS A 61 -7.50 -21.30 6.03
N VAL A 62 -6.34 -20.65 5.85
CA VAL A 62 -5.96 -19.94 4.63
C VAL A 62 -4.96 -20.80 3.88
N GLU A 63 -5.43 -21.46 2.84
CA GLU A 63 -4.64 -22.38 2.01
C GLU A 63 -4.29 -21.69 0.67
N ARG A 64 -3.03 -21.80 0.28
CA ARG A 64 -2.60 -21.30 -1.01
C ARG A 64 -3.11 -22.21 -2.13
N THR A 65 -3.67 -21.61 -3.18
CA THR A 65 -4.07 -22.28 -4.42
C THR A 65 -3.22 -21.77 -5.60
N GLU A 66 -3.42 -22.33 -6.79
CA GLU A 66 -2.80 -21.83 -8.01
C GLU A 66 -3.23 -20.39 -8.35
N THR A 67 -4.48 -20.03 -8.01
CA THR A 67 -5.09 -18.73 -8.34
C THR A 67 -5.06 -17.73 -7.20
N GLY A 68 -4.67 -18.12 -5.99
CA GLY A 68 -4.70 -17.23 -4.82
C GLY A 68 -4.81 -17.99 -3.50
N PHE A 69 -5.95 -17.85 -2.82
CA PHE A 69 -6.20 -18.46 -1.51
C PHE A 69 -7.61 -19.05 -1.42
N LEU A 70 -7.70 -20.22 -0.80
CA LEU A 70 -8.95 -20.75 -0.26
C LEU A 70 -8.99 -20.42 1.22
N VAL A 71 -10.01 -19.68 1.66
CA VAL A 71 -10.14 -19.19 3.04
C VAL A 71 -11.35 -19.83 3.71
N SER A 72 -11.10 -20.68 4.71
CA SER A 72 -12.15 -21.13 5.63
C SER A 72 -12.12 -20.24 6.88
N PRO A 73 -13.29 -19.73 7.32
CA PRO A 73 -13.38 -18.74 8.40
C PRO A 73 -12.90 -19.23 9.74
N ILE A 74 -12.60 -18.29 10.65
CA ILE A 74 -12.31 -18.56 12.08
C ILE A 74 -13.59 -19.08 12.75
N GLN A 75 -13.62 -20.38 13.08
CA GLN A 75 -14.72 -20.99 13.83
C GLN A 75 -14.52 -20.84 15.34
N LYS A 76 -13.29 -20.98 15.80
CA LYS A 76 -12.87 -20.84 17.19
C LYS A 76 -11.45 -20.28 17.21
N VAL A 77 -11.22 -19.29 18.07
CA VAL A 77 -9.86 -18.81 18.34
C VAL A 77 -9.10 -19.89 19.12
N PRO A 78 -7.85 -20.19 18.77
CA PRO A 78 -7.02 -21.13 19.54
C PRO A 78 -6.86 -20.70 21.00
N GLU A 79 -6.70 -21.68 21.89
CA GLU A 79 -6.42 -21.42 23.31
C GLU A 79 -4.96 -20.97 23.49
N GLY A 80 -4.75 -20.02 24.40
CA GLY A 80 -3.43 -19.43 24.67
C GLY A 80 -3.09 -18.24 23.79
N CYS A 81 -1.80 -17.91 23.72
CA CYS A 81 -1.31 -16.76 22.96
C CYS A 81 -1.07 -17.14 21.50
N CYS A 82 -1.70 -16.42 20.57
CA CYS A 82 -1.51 -16.61 19.14
C CYS A 82 -0.24 -15.86 18.68
N GLU A 83 0.70 -16.57 18.04
CA GLU A 83 1.93 -16.00 17.51
C GLU A 83 1.68 -15.42 16.12
N LEU A 84 1.65 -14.09 16.00
CA LEU A 84 1.33 -13.36 14.77
C LEU A 84 2.57 -12.81 14.11
N LEU A 85 3.13 -13.55 13.15
CA LEU A 85 4.34 -13.20 12.42
C LEU A 85 4.02 -12.18 11.33
N CYS A 86 3.91 -10.90 11.68
CA CYS A 86 3.56 -9.84 10.74
C CYS A 86 4.76 -9.31 9.93
N GLY A 87 6.00 -9.70 10.26
CA GLY A 87 7.20 -9.25 9.59
C GLY A 87 7.28 -7.72 9.58
N GLU A 88 7.53 -7.13 8.41
CA GLU A 88 7.56 -5.68 8.23
C GLU A 88 6.21 -5.08 7.80
N SER A 89 5.12 -5.89 7.75
CA SER A 89 3.82 -5.48 7.23
C SER A 89 3.02 -4.62 8.22
N GLY A 90 3.05 -3.31 8.02
CA GLY A 90 2.24 -2.37 8.79
C GLY A 90 0.73 -2.57 8.60
N SER A 91 0.29 -3.05 7.43
CA SER A 91 -1.13 -3.37 7.18
C SER A 91 -1.57 -4.57 7.99
N THR A 92 -0.77 -5.65 8.01
CA THR A 92 -1.07 -6.85 8.81
C THR A 92 -1.23 -6.50 10.28
N LEU A 93 -0.24 -5.80 10.86
CA LEU A 93 -0.29 -5.38 12.27
C LEU A 93 -1.53 -4.54 12.57
N ARG A 94 -1.70 -3.43 11.85
CA ARG A 94 -2.69 -2.41 12.19
C ARG A 94 -4.13 -2.80 11.86
N PHE A 95 -4.31 -3.70 10.91
CA PHE A 95 -5.64 -4.26 10.62
C PHE A 95 -6.01 -5.35 11.62
N LEU A 96 -5.06 -6.24 11.95
CA LEU A 96 -5.36 -7.37 12.81
C LEU A 96 -5.40 -7.01 14.30
N LEU A 97 -4.71 -5.96 14.74
CA LEU A 97 -4.70 -5.60 16.15
C LEU A 97 -6.11 -5.31 16.71
N PRO A 98 -6.98 -4.48 16.09
CA PRO A 98 -8.37 -4.34 16.52
C PRO A 98 -9.18 -5.63 16.33
N VAL A 99 -8.90 -6.42 15.28
CA VAL A 99 -9.59 -7.70 15.01
C VAL A 99 -9.30 -8.71 16.12
N VAL A 100 -8.05 -8.80 16.58
CA VAL A 100 -7.66 -9.65 17.73
C VAL A 100 -8.49 -9.28 18.97
N GLY A 101 -8.63 -7.99 19.26
CA GLY A 101 -9.46 -7.50 20.34
C GLY A 101 -10.95 -7.81 20.15
N ALA A 102 -11.48 -7.71 18.93
CA ALA A 102 -12.87 -8.07 18.64
C ALA A 102 -13.13 -9.57 18.78
N LEU A 103 -12.13 -10.41 18.55
CA LEU A 103 -12.18 -11.86 18.75
C LEU A 103 -11.94 -12.27 20.22
N GLY A 104 -11.51 -11.36 21.09
CA GLY A 104 -11.10 -11.65 22.47
C GLY A 104 -9.87 -12.56 22.57
N ALA A 105 -9.03 -12.56 21.55
CA ALA A 105 -7.84 -13.38 21.50
C ALA A 105 -6.69 -12.78 22.32
N GLN A 106 -5.79 -13.63 22.82
CA GLN A 106 -4.46 -13.22 23.26
C GLN A 106 -3.49 -13.41 22.10
N ALA A 107 -2.65 -12.42 21.81
CA ALA A 107 -1.71 -12.52 20.72
C ALA A 107 -0.39 -11.79 21.00
N ALA A 108 0.68 -12.30 20.38
CA ALA A 108 1.98 -11.69 20.29
C ALA A 108 2.28 -11.36 18.81
N PHE A 109 2.35 -10.09 18.48
CA PHE A 109 2.74 -9.63 17.14
C PHE A 109 4.26 -9.53 17.05
N HIS A 110 4.87 -10.35 16.22
CA HIS A 110 6.29 -10.28 15.89
C HIS A 110 6.50 -9.26 14.77
N ARG A 111 7.19 -8.19 15.09
CA ARG A 111 7.46 -7.06 14.19
C ARG A 111 8.92 -7.09 13.76
N GLU A 112 9.19 -6.84 12.48
CA GLU A 112 10.54 -6.85 11.92
C GLU A 112 10.89 -5.49 11.27
N GLY A 113 12.17 -5.29 11.01
CA GLY A 113 12.70 -4.12 10.34
C GLY A 113 12.35 -2.82 11.08
N ARG A 114 11.76 -1.86 10.36
CA ARG A 114 11.33 -0.58 10.96
C ARG A 114 9.96 -0.63 11.60
N LEU A 115 9.22 -1.73 11.51
CA LEU A 115 7.84 -1.78 12.01
C LEU A 115 7.72 -1.49 13.51
N PRO A 116 8.65 -1.93 14.40
CA PRO A 116 8.62 -1.57 15.82
C PRO A 116 8.74 -0.07 16.10
N GLN A 117 9.49 0.66 15.25
CA GLN A 117 9.70 2.11 15.42
C GLN A 117 8.58 2.96 14.80
N ARG A 118 7.69 2.37 13.99
CA ARG A 118 6.56 3.09 13.37
C ARG A 118 5.46 3.32 14.41
N PRO A 119 4.91 4.53 14.51
CA PRO A 119 3.94 4.86 15.56
C PRO A 119 2.74 3.92 15.54
N LEU A 120 2.27 3.56 16.74
CA LEU A 120 1.01 2.87 16.97
C LEU A 120 -0.04 3.83 17.55
N ALA A 121 0.39 4.87 18.24
CA ALA A 121 -0.49 5.94 18.72
C ALA A 121 -1.14 6.70 17.54
N PRO A 122 -2.42 7.12 17.66
CA PRO A 122 -3.30 6.98 18.84
C PRO A 122 -4.10 5.66 18.92
N LEU A 123 -3.87 4.68 18.02
CA LEU A 123 -4.65 3.44 17.99
C LEU A 123 -4.54 2.65 19.30
N ASP A 124 -3.35 2.55 19.86
CA ASP A 124 -3.06 1.87 21.13
C ASP A 124 -3.92 2.41 22.28
N GLY A 125 -3.96 3.76 22.43
CA GLY A 125 -4.79 4.42 23.44
C GLY A 125 -6.29 4.17 23.23
N VAL A 126 -6.76 4.22 21.97
CA VAL A 126 -8.16 3.94 21.63
C VAL A 126 -8.53 2.50 21.99
N LEU A 127 -7.70 1.51 21.65
CA LEU A 127 -7.95 0.11 21.95
C LEU A 127 -7.93 -0.17 23.46
N THR A 128 -6.98 0.46 24.17
CA THR A 128 -6.86 0.30 25.62
C THR A 128 -8.07 0.90 26.35
N ALA A 129 -8.55 2.06 25.92
CA ALA A 129 -9.76 2.68 26.47
C ALA A 129 -11.02 1.83 26.27
N HIS A 130 -11.00 0.88 25.34
CA HIS A 130 -12.12 0.02 25.00
C HIS A 130 -11.91 -1.46 25.40
N GLY A 131 -11.04 -1.73 26.37
CA GLY A 131 -10.94 -3.03 27.02
C GLY A 131 -9.80 -3.94 26.58
N MET A 132 -8.91 -3.49 25.70
CA MET A 132 -7.66 -4.20 25.40
C MET A 132 -6.54 -3.82 26.37
N THR A 133 -5.63 -4.74 26.58
CA THR A 133 -4.33 -4.51 27.22
C THR A 133 -3.24 -4.70 26.19
N LEU A 134 -2.36 -3.70 26.06
CA LEU A 134 -1.23 -3.71 25.14
C LEU A 134 0.07 -3.51 25.92
N SER A 135 1.11 -4.26 25.57
CA SER A 135 2.46 -4.06 26.08
C SER A 135 3.50 -4.37 25.02
N GLU A 136 4.58 -3.59 25.01
CA GLU A 136 5.70 -3.81 24.10
C GLU A 136 6.88 -4.42 24.85
N ASP A 137 7.50 -5.44 24.23
CA ASP A 137 8.74 -6.06 24.69
C ASP A 137 9.67 -6.20 23.48
N GLY A 138 10.51 -5.22 23.27
CA GLY A 138 11.37 -5.12 22.10
C GLY A 138 10.56 -5.09 20.79
N ASP A 139 10.77 -6.10 19.95
CA ASP A 139 10.07 -6.21 18.67
C ASP A 139 8.68 -6.88 18.80
N LEU A 140 8.33 -7.36 20.00
CA LEU A 140 7.03 -7.94 20.28
C LEU A 140 6.02 -6.85 20.69
N LEU A 141 4.79 -6.99 20.20
CA LEU A 141 3.63 -6.29 20.73
C LEU A 141 2.66 -7.35 21.27
N LEU A 142 2.56 -7.40 22.59
CA LEU A 142 1.64 -8.30 23.28
C LEU A 142 0.28 -7.62 23.41
N CYS A 143 -0.80 -8.36 23.15
CA CYS A 143 -2.15 -7.87 23.32
C CYS A 143 -3.09 -8.94 23.88
N SER A 144 -4.04 -8.49 24.68
CA SER A 144 -5.10 -9.30 25.26
C SER A 144 -6.32 -8.45 25.58
N GLY A 145 -7.39 -9.09 26.07
CA GLY A 145 -8.64 -8.42 26.41
C GLY A 145 -9.65 -8.44 25.26
N GLN A 146 -10.89 -8.08 25.59
CA GLN A 146 -12.02 -8.06 24.66
C GLN A 146 -12.43 -6.63 24.39
N LEU A 147 -12.41 -6.22 23.13
CA LEU A 147 -12.95 -4.93 22.73
C LEU A 147 -14.45 -4.84 23.07
N GLN A 148 -14.83 -3.71 23.62
CA GLN A 148 -16.21 -3.39 23.98
C GLN A 148 -16.82 -2.46 22.92
N ALA A 149 -18.10 -2.67 22.60
CA ALA A 149 -18.85 -1.72 21.77
C ALA A 149 -18.95 -0.35 22.45
N GLY A 150 -19.02 0.71 21.67
CA GLY A 150 -19.08 2.06 22.20
C GLY A 150 -18.66 3.15 21.22
N ASN A 151 -18.30 4.30 21.77
CA ASN A 151 -17.92 5.47 20.97
C ASN A 151 -16.40 5.52 20.83
N TYR A 152 -15.94 5.26 19.61
CA TYR A 152 -14.53 5.32 19.23
C TYR A 152 -14.22 6.66 18.57
N GLU A 153 -13.14 7.28 18.97
CA GLU A 153 -12.66 8.52 18.36
C GLU A 153 -11.18 8.34 17.96
N ILE A 154 -10.83 8.68 16.71
CA ILE A 154 -9.48 8.50 16.22
C ILE A 154 -9.07 9.62 15.26
N ALA A 155 -7.84 10.11 15.36
CA ALA A 155 -7.31 11.14 14.48
C ALA A 155 -7.10 10.61 13.05
N GLY A 156 -7.62 11.36 12.05
CA GLY A 156 -7.56 10.98 10.63
C GLY A 156 -6.24 11.28 9.94
N ASN A 157 -5.37 12.06 10.56
CA ASN A 157 -4.12 12.56 9.97
C ASN A 157 -2.89 11.70 10.26
N VAL A 158 -3.02 10.60 11.02
CA VAL A 158 -1.87 9.72 11.36
C VAL A 158 -1.80 8.53 10.42
N SER A 159 -2.84 7.70 10.37
CA SER A 159 -2.85 6.53 9.51
C SER A 159 -4.28 6.06 9.18
N SER A 160 -4.60 5.97 7.89
CA SER A 160 -5.84 5.33 7.42
C SER A 160 -5.94 3.85 7.79
N GLN A 161 -4.82 3.19 8.11
CA GLN A 161 -4.79 1.80 8.53
C GLN A 161 -5.46 1.60 9.90
N TYR A 162 -5.39 2.58 10.80
CA TYR A 162 -6.05 2.52 12.10
C TYR A 162 -7.57 2.50 11.95
N ILE A 163 -8.08 3.41 11.12
CA ILE A 163 -9.52 3.51 10.81
C ILE A 163 -9.99 2.22 10.12
N SER A 164 -9.23 1.73 9.15
CA SER A 164 -9.54 0.49 8.44
C SER A 164 -9.59 -0.73 9.36
N GLY A 165 -8.63 -0.84 10.29
CA GLY A 165 -8.62 -1.93 11.29
C GLY A 165 -9.85 -1.89 12.20
N LEU A 166 -10.20 -0.71 12.71
CA LEU A 166 -11.41 -0.52 13.53
C LEU A 166 -12.68 -0.85 12.73
N LEU A 167 -12.82 -0.36 11.50
CA LEU A 167 -13.98 -0.65 10.63
C LEU A 167 -14.17 -2.15 10.38
N MET A 168 -13.08 -2.94 10.28
CA MET A 168 -13.18 -4.40 10.13
C MET A 168 -13.48 -5.12 11.45
N ALA A 169 -13.12 -4.54 12.59
CA ALA A 169 -13.29 -5.16 13.91
C ALA A 169 -14.67 -4.89 14.54
N LEU A 170 -15.13 -3.62 14.48
CA LEU A 170 -16.33 -3.16 15.20
C LEU A 170 -17.62 -3.90 14.84
N PRO A 171 -17.85 -4.33 13.57
CA PRO A 171 -19.05 -5.10 13.23
C PRO A 171 -19.17 -6.43 13.97
N ARG A 172 -18.05 -6.98 14.49
CA ARG A 172 -18.02 -8.26 15.23
C ARG A 172 -18.39 -8.13 16.70
N LEU A 173 -18.37 -6.93 17.26
CA LEU A 173 -18.65 -6.68 18.68
C LEU A 173 -20.13 -6.91 19.01
N THR A 174 -20.42 -7.23 20.26
CA THR A 174 -21.80 -7.26 20.74
C THR A 174 -22.25 -5.84 21.08
N GLY A 175 -23.26 -5.34 20.38
CA GLY A 175 -23.78 -3.98 20.54
C GLY A 175 -23.31 -3.03 19.42
N GLU A 176 -23.91 -1.86 19.38
CA GLU A 176 -23.63 -0.82 18.39
C GLU A 176 -22.36 -0.04 18.74
N SER A 177 -21.58 0.33 17.74
CA SER A 177 -20.41 1.20 17.90
C SER A 177 -20.51 2.42 16.98
N THR A 178 -19.93 3.53 17.45
CA THR A 178 -19.72 4.72 16.62
C THR A 178 -18.22 4.91 16.45
N LEU A 179 -17.76 5.15 15.23
CA LEU A 179 -16.37 5.53 14.95
C LEU A 179 -16.33 6.94 14.37
N THR A 180 -15.79 7.88 15.12
CA THR A 180 -15.64 9.28 14.68
C THR A 180 -14.17 9.54 14.33
N VAL A 181 -13.95 9.98 13.10
CA VAL A 181 -12.62 10.39 12.63
C VAL A 181 -12.45 11.88 12.85
N THR A 182 -11.47 12.28 13.66
CA THR A 182 -11.24 13.68 14.02
C THR A 182 -10.13 14.30 13.19
N GLY A 183 -10.18 15.63 13.05
CA GLY A 183 -9.19 16.37 12.27
C GLY A 183 -9.26 16.13 10.77
N THR A 184 -8.16 16.40 10.08
CA THR A 184 -8.06 16.21 8.63
C THR A 184 -7.98 14.72 8.30
N LEU A 185 -8.85 14.26 7.40
CA LEU A 185 -8.80 12.88 6.91
C LEU A 185 -7.83 12.79 5.74
N GLU A 186 -6.69 12.19 5.98
CA GLU A 186 -5.71 11.91 4.93
C GLU A 186 -5.86 10.47 4.39
N SER A 187 -5.48 10.29 3.12
CA SER A 187 -5.57 8.98 2.45
C SER A 187 -6.97 8.34 2.53
N ALA A 188 -8.02 9.13 2.34
CA ALA A 188 -9.43 8.71 2.40
C ALA A 188 -9.74 7.53 1.48
N ALA A 189 -9.05 7.41 0.35
CA ALA A 189 -9.23 6.33 -0.61
C ALA A 189 -8.92 4.95 -0.01
N TYR A 190 -7.93 4.84 0.90
CA TYR A 190 -7.67 3.56 1.58
C TYR A 190 -8.78 3.16 2.55
N ILE A 191 -9.51 4.15 3.09
CA ILE A 191 -10.69 3.88 3.91
C ILE A 191 -11.85 3.46 2.99
N ALA A 192 -12.03 4.12 1.85
CA ALA A 192 -13.03 3.73 0.85
C ALA A 192 -12.83 2.27 0.39
N MET A 193 -11.60 1.82 0.17
CA MET A 193 -11.31 0.40 -0.11
C MET A 193 -11.78 -0.54 1.02
N THR A 194 -11.73 -0.08 2.27
CA THR A 194 -12.24 -0.88 3.42
C THR A 194 -13.77 -0.87 3.42
N GLU A 195 -14.38 0.27 3.18
CA GLU A 195 -15.83 0.38 3.03
C GLU A 195 -16.36 -0.54 1.93
N ASP A 196 -15.67 -0.60 0.78
CA ASP A 196 -16.04 -1.48 -0.33
C ASP A 196 -15.89 -2.95 0.01
N ALA A 197 -14.81 -3.34 0.70
CA ALA A 197 -14.62 -4.71 1.17
C ALA A 197 -15.71 -5.13 2.19
N LEU A 198 -16.10 -4.23 3.09
CA LEU A 198 -17.18 -4.45 4.06
C LEU A 198 -18.54 -4.59 3.37
N ARG A 199 -18.88 -3.68 2.43
CA ARG A 199 -20.13 -3.77 1.65
C ARG A 199 -20.19 -5.05 0.84
N LEU A 200 -19.06 -5.42 0.20
CA LEU A 200 -18.96 -6.69 -0.55
C LEU A 200 -19.16 -7.91 0.37
N SER A 201 -18.79 -7.77 1.65
CA SER A 201 -18.98 -8.81 2.67
C SER A 201 -20.36 -8.77 3.34
N GLY A 202 -21.27 -7.93 2.86
CA GLY A 202 -22.63 -7.78 3.42
C GLY A 202 -22.67 -7.11 4.80
N VAL A 203 -21.60 -6.40 5.20
CA VAL A 203 -21.54 -5.64 6.45
C VAL A 203 -22.24 -4.30 6.27
N GLU A 204 -23.18 -4.02 7.18
CA GLU A 204 -23.94 -2.78 7.21
C GLU A 204 -23.25 -1.75 8.11
N PHE A 205 -23.20 -0.53 7.64
CA PHE A 205 -22.81 0.66 8.39
C PHE A 205 -23.40 1.90 7.72
N SER A 206 -23.63 2.94 8.50
CA SER A 206 -23.97 4.24 7.96
C SER A 206 -22.84 5.23 8.20
N LYS A 207 -22.66 6.15 7.25
CA LYS A 207 -21.63 7.19 7.31
C LYS A 207 -22.31 8.56 7.24
N ASN A 208 -22.01 9.40 8.22
CA ASN A 208 -22.44 10.79 8.24
C ASN A 208 -21.22 11.70 8.47
N GLY A 209 -20.76 12.35 7.40
CA GLY A 209 -19.51 13.11 7.43
C GLY A 209 -18.32 12.26 7.80
N ALA A 210 -17.69 12.54 8.94
CA ALA A 210 -16.54 11.83 9.47
C ALA A 210 -16.89 10.72 10.46
N SER A 211 -18.18 10.46 10.72
CA SER A 211 -18.64 9.47 11.70
C SER A 211 -19.30 8.28 11.02
N TYR A 212 -19.05 7.10 11.55
CA TYR A 212 -19.65 5.83 11.15
C TYR A 212 -20.51 5.31 12.31
N ALA A 213 -21.76 4.93 12.03
CA ALA A 213 -22.55 4.12 12.95
C ALA A 213 -22.53 2.67 12.45
N ILE A 214 -22.11 1.76 13.32
CA ILE A 214 -21.79 0.38 12.99
C ILE A 214 -22.57 -0.54 13.92
N PRO A 215 -23.66 -1.17 13.44
CA PRO A 215 -24.34 -2.23 14.19
C PRO A 215 -23.36 -3.36 14.50
N GLY A 216 -23.45 -3.92 15.70
CA GLY A 216 -22.64 -5.06 16.09
C GLY A 216 -23.32 -6.40 15.84
N GLY A 217 -22.62 -7.50 16.17
CA GLY A 217 -23.10 -8.87 15.98
C GLY A 217 -23.23 -9.28 14.51
N GLN A 218 -22.60 -8.55 13.60
CA GLN A 218 -22.71 -8.79 12.19
C GLN A 218 -21.87 -9.97 11.73
N ARG A 219 -22.30 -10.58 10.64
CA ARG A 219 -21.65 -11.71 9.99
C ARG A 219 -21.16 -11.29 8.61
N PHE A 220 -19.92 -11.63 8.32
CA PHE A 220 -19.32 -11.32 7.02
C PHE A 220 -19.67 -12.44 6.04
N ARG A 221 -20.07 -12.08 4.84
CA ARG A 221 -20.46 -13.00 3.76
C ARG A 221 -19.91 -12.53 2.43
N LEU A 222 -18.68 -12.90 2.15
CA LEU A 222 -18.12 -12.68 0.82
C LEU A 222 -18.73 -13.63 -0.21
N PRO A 223 -18.80 -13.24 -1.49
CA PRO A 223 -19.07 -14.19 -2.59
C PRO A 223 -18.11 -15.37 -2.53
N LEU A 224 -18.58 -16.58 -2.91
CA LEU A 224 -17.78 -17.81 -2.86
C LEU A 224 -16.48 -17.70 -3.65
N ARG A 225 -16.43 -16.80 -4.63
CA ARG A 225 -15.23 -16.47 -5.39
C ARG A 225 -15.14 -14.96 -5.57
N THR A 226 -14.08 -14.37 -5.08
CA THR A 226 -13.82 -12.92 -5.12
C THR A 226 -12.45 -12.66 -5.72
N ALA A 227 -12.37 -11.87 -6.79
CA ALA A 227 -11.12 -11.49 -7.41
C ALA A 227 -10.59 -10.18 -6.82
N VAL A 228 -9.29 -10.15 -6.52
CA VAL A 228 -8.57 -8.93 -6.17
C VAL A 228 -8.26 -8.15 -7.44
N GLU A 229 -8.52 -6.86 -7.44
CA GLU A 229 -8.20 -5.95 -8.56
C GLU A 229 -6.70 -5.81 -8.80
N GLY A 230 -6.31 -5.32 -9.98
CA GLY A 230 -4.94 -4.92 -10.27
C GLY A 230 -4.45 -3.80 -9.35
N ASP A 231 -3.17 -3.83 -9.00
CA ASP A 231 -2.55 -2.91 -8.03
C ASP A 231 -2.17 -1.58 -8.69
N TRP A 232 -2.90 -0.51 -8.37
CA TRP A 232 -2.62 0.82 -8.89
C TRP A 232 -1.30 1.44 -8.34
N SER A 233 -0.91 1.09 -7.12
CA SER A 233 0.38 1.52 -6.57
C SER A 233 1.56 0.97 -7.37
N ASN A 234 1.49 -0.32 -7.74
CA ASN A 234 2.52 -0.98 -8.54
C ASN A 234 2.43 -0.59 -10.04
N THR A 235 1.22 -0.35 -10.54
CA THR A 235 0.96 0.17 -11.88
C THR A 235 1.71 1.47 -12.13
N ALA A 236 1.77 2.35 -11.14
CA ALA A 236 2.38 3.66 -11.27
C ALA A 236 3.84 3.60 -11.74
N PHE A 237 4.63 2.59 -11.36
CA PHE A 237 6.01 2.46 -11.81
C PHE A 237 6.09 2.26 -13.33
N PHE A 238 5.27 1.40 -13.89
CA PHE A 238 5.26 1.13 -15.33
C PHE A 238 4.64 2.27 -16.13
N LEU A 239 3.61 2.93 -15.62
CA LEU A 239 3.06 4.13 -16.27
C LEU A 239 4.06 5.29 -16.25
N CYS A 240 4.84 5.46 -15.18
CA CYS A 240 5.93 6.44 -15.12
C CYS A 240 7.07 6.07 -16.11
N MET A 241 7.39 4.78 -16.30
CA MET A 241 8.30 4.36 -17.37
C MET A 241 7.74 4.76 -18.74
N GLY A 242 6.44 4.55 -18.97
CA GLY A 242 5.75 4.97 -20.19
C GLY A 242 5.84 6.48 -20.44
N ALA A 243 5.69 7.30 -19.38
CA ALA A 243 5.85 8.76 -19.48
C ALA A 243 7.26 9.20 -19.88
N LEU A 244 8.26 8.32 -19.74
CA LEU A 244 9.65 8.55 -20.14
C LEU A 244 9.99 7.93 -21.51
N SER A 245 9.06 7.19 -22.13
CA SER A 245 9.22 6.42 -23.37
C SER A 245 8.37 7.00 -24.50
N LYS A 246 8.92 7.12 -25.71
CA LYS A 246 8.18 7.59 -26.89
C LYS A 246 7.12 6.56 -27.34
N GLU A 247 7.48 5.29 -27.32
CA GLU A 247 6.57 4.20 -27.68
C GLU A 247 5.57 3.90 -26.57
N GLY A 248 5.96 4.16 -25.31
CA GLY A 248 5.12 4.03 -24.13
C GLY A 248 5.06 2.63 -23.54
N VAL A 249 4.38 2.54 -22.40
CA VAL A 249 4.09 1.29 -21.69
C VAL A 249 2.59 1.15 -21.50
N THR A 250 2.08 -0.05 -21.73
CA THR A 250 0.69 -0.44 -21.47
C THR A 250 0.64 -1.33 -20.24
N VAL A 251 -0.23 -0.99 -19.29
CA VAL A 251 -0.53 -1.83 -18.13
C VAL A 251 -1.95 -2.35 -18.24
N GLU A 252 -2.11 -3.66 -18.07
CA GLU A 252 -3.37 -4.38 -18.23
C GLU A 252 -3.91 -4.90 -16.89
N ARG A 253 -5.18 -5.31 -16.85
CA ARG A 253 -5.89 -5.84 -15.68
C ARG A 253 -6.22 -4.77 -14.64
N LEU A 254 -6.54 -3.59 -15.08
CA LEU A 254 -6.89 -2.47 -14.21
C LEU A 254 -8.40 -2.28 -14.12
N ASN A 255 -8.89 -2.06 -12.91
CA ASN A 255 -10.23 -1.51 -12.72
C ASN A 255 -10.16 0.02 -12.76
N LEU A 256 -10.63 0.62 -13.85
CA LEU A 256 -10.62 2.07 -14.02
C LEU A 256 -11.62 2.79 -13.10
N GLN A 257 -12.53 2.07 -12.45
CA GLN A 257 -13.47 2.60 -11.45
C GLN A 257 -13.06 2.24 -10.02
N SER A 258 -11.83 1.75 -9.82
CA SER A 258 -11.32 1.35 -8.51
C SER A 258 -11.31 2.49 -7.52
N SER A 259 -11.62 2.18 -6.26
CA SER A 259 -11.45 3.08 -5.11
C SER A 259 -10.00 3.22 -4.65
N GLN A 260 -9.04 2.51 -5.28
CA GLN A 260 -7.62 2.68 -5.00
C GLN A 260 -7.17 4.10 -5.33
N GLY A 261 -6.73 4.87 -4.31
CA GLY A 261 -6.34 6.27 -4.46
C GLY A 261 -5.20 6.49 -5.44
N ASP A 262 -4.31 5.50 -5.54
CA ASP A 262 -3.14 5.54 -6.42
C ASP A 262 -3.51 5.52 -7.92
N ARG A 263 -4.79 5.30 -8.28
CA ARG A 263 -5.32 5.60 -9.61
C ARG A 263 -5.10 7.07 -9.99
N GLY A 264 -4.97 7.95 -9.01
CA GLY A 264 -4.60 9.36 -9.21
C GLY A 264 -3.28 9.58 -9.94
N VAL A 265 -2.45 8.53 -10.12
CA VAL A 265 -1.26 8.60 -10.99
C VAL A 265 -1.61 9.10 -12.40
N LEU A 266 -2.79 8.74 -12.93
CA LEU A 266 -3.23 9.16 -14.27
C LEU A 266 -3.38 10.67 -14.37
N ASP A 267 -3.97 11.29 -13.36
CA ASP A 267 -4.21 12.74 -13.35
C ASP A 267 -2.89 13.50 -13.19
N VAL A 268 -1.97 13.00 -12.36
CA VAL A 268 -0.65 13.58 -12.19
C VAL A 268 0.18 13.45 -13.47
N LEU A 269 0.16 12.30 -14.14
CA LEU A 269 0.88 12.11 -15.40
C LEU A 269 0.30 12.99 -16.53
N ARG A 270 -1.02 13.18 -16.60
CA ARG A 270 -1.65 14.14 -17.51
C ARG A 270 -1.22 15.58 -17.20
N ALA A 271 -1.19 15.93 -15.92
CA ALA A 271 -0.74 17.26 -15.49
C ALA A 271 0.72 17.52 -15.87
N PHE A 272 1.61 16.51 -15.74
CA PHE A 272 2.97 16.60 -16.28
C PHE A 272 3.01 16.79 -17.79
N GLY A 273 1.97 16.42 -18.53
CA GLY A 273 1.90 16.49 -20.00
C GLY A 273 2.24 15.17 -20.68
N ALA A 274 2.20 14.05 -19.99
CA ALA A 274 2.27 12.73 -20.61
C ALA A 274 0.97 12.40 -21.36
N GLU A 275 1.07 11.58 -22.40
CA GLU A 275 -0.08 11.10 -23.17
C GLU A 275 -0.64 9.85 -22.47
N VAL A 276 -1.86 9.96 -21.92
CA VAL A 276 -2.53 8.89 -21.19
C VAL A 276 -3.76 8.43 -21.96
N THR A 277 -3.81 7.15 -22.33
CA THR A 277 -4.93 6.54 -23.06
C THR A 277 -5.48 5.35 -22.28
N GLU A 278 -6.79 5.34 -22.04
CA GLU A 278 -7.51 4.29 -21.32
C GLU A 278 -8.29 3.42 -22.31
N HIS A 279 -8.16 2.08 -22.22
CA HIS A 279 -8.81 1.11 -23.11
C HIS A 279 -9.28 -0.11 -22.31
N GLY A 280 -10.60 -0.22 -22.04
CA GLY A 280 -11.14 -1.35 -21.31
C GLY A 280 -10.56 -1.46 -19.90
N ASP A 281 -9.78 -2.51 -19.67
CA ASP A 281 -9.05 -2.74 -18.41
C ASP A 281 -7.54 -2.41 -18.48
N ALA A 282 -7.15 -1.64 -19.51
CA ALA A 282 -5.76 -1.29 -19.75
C ALA A 282 -5.55 0.23 -19.84
N VAL A 283 -4.35 0.67 -19.46
CA VAL A 283 -3.88 2.05 -19.61
C VAL A 283 -2.55 2.05 -20.33
N THR A 284 -2.43 2.90 -21.35
CA THR A 284 -1.18 3.19 -22.06
C THR A 284 -0.73 4.60 -21.75
N VAL A 285 0.52 4.75 -21.33
CA VAL A 285 1.15 6.07 -21.15
C VAL A 285 2.34 6.18 -22.08
N ARG A 286 2.48 7.36 -22.72
CA ARG A 286 3.59 7.73 -23.59
C ARG A 286 4.16 9.08 -23.18
N ARG A 287 5.41 9.30 -23.58
CA ARG A 287 6.10 10.57 -23.36
C ARG A 287 5.45 11.67 -24.20
N GLY A 288 4.94 12.69 -23.52
CA GLY A 288 4.59 13.97 -24.11
C GLY A 288 5.61 15.07 -23.80
N THR A 289 5.18 16.31 -23.76
CA THR A 289 6.00 17.44 -23.32
C THR A 289 5.89 17.60 -21.81
N LEU A 290 6.82 16.95 -21.07
CA LEU A 290 6.79 16.95 -19.61
C LEU A 290 7.17 18.32 -19.04
N ARG A 291 6.35 18.83 -18.10
CA ARG A 291 6.53 20.11 -17.40
C ARG A 291 6.34 19.91 -15.91
N GLY A 292 6.99 20.74 -15.10
CA GLY A 292 6.83 20.73 -13.65
C GLY A 292 5.40 21.05 -13.22
N VAL A 293 4.99 20.45 -12.11
CA VAL A 293 3.63 20.53 -11.54
C VAL A 293 3.68 20.64 -10.02
N THR A 294 2.57 20.99 -9.38
CA THR A 294 2.41 20.83 -7.94
C THR A 294 1.65 19.51 -7.69
N ILE A 295 2.17 18.69 -6.78
CA ILE A 295 1.60 17.40 -6.39
C ILE A 295 1.22 17.46 -4.92
N ASP A 296 -0.07 17.27 -4.62
CA ASP A 296 -0.53 17.00 -3.26
C ASP A 296 -0.28 15.52 -2.93
N ALA A 297 0.60 15.27 -1.96
CA ALA A 297 0.96 13.92 -1.54
C ALA A 297 -0.08 13.26 -0.62
N SER A 298 -1.00 14.03 -0.04
CA SER A 298 -1.93 13.50 0.97
C SER A 298 -2.83 12.38 0.46
N PRO A 299 -3.41 12.41 -0.77
CA PRO A 299 -4.21 11.30 -1.29
C PRO A 299 -3.37 10.14 -1.84
N ILE A 300 -2.13 10.38 -2.29
CA ILE A 300 -1.29 9.44 -3.05
C ILE A 300 0.15 9.33 -2.49
N PRO A 301 0.34 9.21 -1.18
CA PRO A 301 1.68 9.28 -0.58
C PRO A 301 2.64 8.20 -1.11
N ASP A 302 2.11 7.07 -1.51
CA ASP A 302 2.89 5.94 -2.00
C ASP A 302 3.43 6.14 -3.42
N LEU A 303 2.91 7.10 -4.18
CA LEU A 303 3.35 7.43 -5.53
C LEU A 303 4.50 8.45 -5.56
N ILE A 304 4.75 9.17 -4.47
CA ILE A 304 5.70 10.29 -4.46
C ILE A 304 7.11 9.88 -4.92
N PRO A 305 7.68 8.74 -4.46
CA PRO A 305 9.01 8.35 -4.92
C PRO A 305 9.11 8.22 -6.45
N VAL A 306 8.16 7.54 -7.08
CA VAL A 306 8.19 7.32 -8.53
C VAL A 306 7.81 8.55 -9.34
N LEU A 307 6.85 9.35 -8.89
CA LEU A 307 6.49 10.63 -9.54
C LEU A 307 7.63 11.64 -9.46
N SER A 308 8.43 11.62 -8.39
CA SER A 308 9.63 12.44 -8.25
C SER A 308 10.69 12.12 -9.30
N VAL A 309 10.74 10.87 -9.78
CA VAL A 309 11.61 10.50 -10.91
C VAL A 309 11.13 11.18 -12.19
N VAL A 310 9.83 11.15 -12.50
CA VAL A 310 9.28 11.87 -13.68
C VAL A 310 9.54 13.37 -13.54
N ALA A 311 9.31 13.94 -12.36
CA ALA A 311 9.58 15.34 -12.05
C ALA A 311 11.03 15.74 -12.30
N SER A 312 11.99 14.84 -12.03
CA SER A 312 13.42 15.13 -12.18
C SER A 312 13.86 15.39 -13.62
N VAL A 313 13.06 15.01 -14.62
CA VAL A 313 13.32 15.24 -16.04
C VAL A 313 12.21 16.03 -16.74
N ALA A 314 11.23 16.51 -16.00
CA ALA A 314 10.20 17.43 -16.50
C ALA A 314 10.73 18.87 -16.52
N ALA A 315 10.43 19.64 -17.58
CA ALA A 315 10.92 21.00 -17.71
C ALA A 315 10.33 21.92 -16.63
N GLY A 316 11.17 22.68 -15.94
CA GLY A 316 10.77 23.60 -14.89
C GLY A 316 10.87 22.99 -13.48
N GLU A 317 10.01 23.43 -12.59
CA GLU A 317 10.01 23.06 -11.17
C GLU A 317 8.75 22.27 -10.83
N THR A 318 8.92 21.16 -10.11
CA THR A 318 7.84 20.40 -9.48
C THR A 318 7.88 20.58 -7.97
N ARG A 319 6.72 20.83 -7.35
CA ARG A 319 6.55 20.91 -5.91
C ARG A 319 5.74 19.72 -5.42
N VAL A 320 6.24 19.01 -4.44
CA VAL A 320 5.50 18.00 -3.68
C VAL A 320 5.17 18.63 -2.34
N GLU A 321 3.90 18.64 -1.99
CA GLU A 321 3.36 19.27 -0.77
C GLU A 321 2.55 18.27 0.05
N ASN A 322 2.29 18.54 1.32
CA ASN A 322 1.51 17.71 2.25
C ASN A 322 2.08 16.28 2.39
N ALA A 323 3.40 16.17 2.50
CA ALA A 323 4.13 14.91 2.40
C ALA A 323 4.81 14.46 3.71
N SER A 324 4.60 15.16 4.84
CA SER A 324 5.25 14.88 6.13
C SER A 324 5.11 13.42 6.58
N ARG A 325 3.98 12.78 6.31
CA ARG A 325 3.72 11.36 6.64
C ARG A 325 4.64 10.37 5.93
N LEU A 326 5.26 10.78 4.83
CA LEU A 326 6.22 9.93 4.12
C LEU A 326 7.44 9.60 4.99
N ARG A 327 7.75 10.45 5.99
CA ARG A 327 8.84 10.22 6.95
C ARG A 327 8.60 9.03 7.89
N LEU A 328 7.33 8.64 8.07
CA LEU A 328 6.88 7.56 8.97
C LEU A 328 6.60 6.24 8.23
N LYS A 329 7.04 6.11 6.98
CA LYS A 329 6.86 4.90 6.16
C LYS A 329 7.99 3.88 6.39
N GLU A 330 8.16 2.94 5.46
CA GLU A 330 9.20 1.91 5.49
C GLU A 330 10.62 2.48 5.54
N SER A 331 10.80 3.65 4.97
CA SER A 331 11.96 4.55 5.12
C SER A 331 11.46 5.96 5.42
N ASP A 332 12.32 6.92 5.75
CA ASP A 332 11.99 8.33 5.55
C ASP A 332 11.96 8.58 4.04
N ARG A 333 10.78 8.42 3.43
CA ARG A 333 10.64 8.47 1.97
C ARG A 333 10.92 9.83 1.36
N LEU A 334 10.76 10.94 2.10
CA LEU A 334 11.17 12.25 1.61
C LEU A 334 12.68 12.32 1.46
N GLN A 335 13.41 12.02 2.53
CA GLN A 335 14.86 12.00 2.54
C GLN A 335 15.42 10.97 1.55
N SER A 336 14.89 9.74 1.56
CA SER A 336 15.37 8.66 0.71
C SER A 336 15.13 8.94 -0.78
N THR A 337 13.98 9.55 -1.15
CA THR A 337 13.71 9.98 -2.52
C THR A 337 14.64 11.10 -2.95
N ALA A 338 14.86 12.10 -2.08
CA ALA A 338 15.80 13.17 -2.37
C ALA A 338 17.23 12.64 -2.57
N ASN A 339 17.67 11.71 -1.73
CA ASN A 339 18.99 11.09 -1.82
C ASN A 339 19.14 10.26 -3.10
N LEU A 340 18.13 9.47 -3.47
CA LEU A 340 18.10 8.71 -4.71
C LEU A 340 18.28 9.63 -5.93
N LEU A 341 17.50 10.70 -6.00
CA LEU A 341 17.58 11.64 -7.12
C LEU A 341 18.94 12.35 -7.18
N ARG A 342 19.46 12.82 -6.03
CA ARG A 342 20.79 13.47 -5.95
C ARG A 342 21.91 12.53 -6.40
N ALA A 343 21.87 11.26 -5.96
CA ALA A 343 22.85 10.25 -6.34
C ALA A 343 22.90 10.00 -7.84
N LEU A 344 21.80 10.27 -8.55
CA LEU A 344 21.68 10.12 -9.99
C LEU A 344 21.75 11.47 -10.74
N GLY A 345 22.23 12.54 -10.10
CA GLY A 345 22.43 13.85 -10.71
C GLY A 345 21.18 14.73 -10.80
N GLY A 346 20.09 14.34 -10.17
CA GLY A 346 18.88 15.15 -10.06
C GLY A 346 19.05 16.35 -9.13
N ARG A 347 18.27 17.40 -9.37
CA ARG A 347 18.25 18.63 -8.57
C ARG A 347 17.01 18.64 -7.69
N VAL A 348 17.19 18.35 -6.39
CA VAL A 348 16.09 18.27 -5.43
C VAL A 348 16.46 18.97 -4.13
N GLU A 349 15.56 19.79 -3.65
CA GLU A 349 15.58 20.38 -2.30
C GLU A 349 14.52 19.67 -1.45
N GLU A 350 14.96 19.11 -0.33
CA GLU A 350 14.07 18.51 0.67
C GLU A 350 13.54 19.61 1.60
N LYS A 351 12.23 19.62 1.79
CA LYS A 351 11.54 20.48 2.75
C LYS A 351 11.04 19.63 3.93
N GLU A 352 10.60 20.27 4.99
CA GLU A 352 10.00 19.58 6.15
C GLU A 352 8.79 18.72 5.72
N ASP A 353 7.92 19.25 4.87
CA ASP A 353 6.68 18.65 4.42
C ASP A 353 6.63 18.43 2.90
N GLY A 354 7.75 18.22 2.23
CA GLY A 354 7.73 18.03 0.79
C GLY A 354 9.08 18.06 0.08
N LEU A 355 9.02 18.15 -1.23
CA LEU A 355 10.18 18.24 -2.11
C LEU A 355 10.00 19.36 -3.14
N VAL A 356 11.08 20.04 -3.49
CA VAL A 356 11.14 20.92 -4.67
C VAL A 356 12.15 20.31 -5.64
N ILE A 357 11.69 19.94 -6.83
CA ILE A 357 12.48 19.21 -7.83
C ILE A 357 12.60 20.07 -9.09
N THR A 358 13.82 20.39 -9.47
CA THR A 358 14.09 21.11 -10.72
C THR A 358 14.50 20.11 -11.80
N GLY A 359 13.80 20.11 -12.92
CA GLY A 359 14.08 19.21 -14.03
C GLY A 359 15.47 19.37 -14.61
N VAL A 360 16.09 18.24 -14.96
CA VAL A 360 17.36 18.17 -15.68
C VAL A 360 17.15 17.48 -17.04
N PRO A 361 18.02 17.69 -18.04
CA PRO A 361 17.86 17.06 -19.36
C PRO A 361 17.85 15.53 -19.32
N ALA A 362 18.65 14.94 -18.42
CA ALA A 362 18.70 13.50 -18.15
C ALA A 362 19.33 13.28 -16.78
N LEU A 363 19.03 12.15 -16.17
CA LEU A 363 19.73 11.65 -14.98
C LEU A 363 21.07 11.03 -15.40
N HIS A 364 21.96 10.82 -14.45
CA HIS A 364 23.20 10.09 -14.65
C HIS A 364 23.05 8.63 -14.24
N GLY A 365 24.01 7.76 -14.58
CA GLY A 365 24.17 6.48 -13.93
C GLY A 365 24.72 6.66 -12.52
N GLY A 366 24.55 5.65 -11.68
CA GLY A 366 25.05 5.71 -10.31
C GLY A 366 24.48 4.61 -9.39
N SER A 367 24.79 4.73 -8.10
CA SER A 367 24.29 3.82 -7.07
C SER A 367 23.16 4.47 -6.29
N ALA A 368 22.04 3.78 -6.18
CA ALA A 368 20.87 4.18 -5.42
C ALA A 368 20.71 3.29 -4.18
N GLU A 369 20.68 3.90 -3.01
CA GLU A 369 20.38 3.21 -1.76
C GLU A 369 18.87 3.06 -1.61
N THR A 370 18.41 1.83 -1.41
CA THR A 370 16.97 1.52 -1.30
C THR A 370 16.43 1.67 0.12
N GLN A 371 17.28 1.72 1.13
CA GLN A 371 16.88 1.75 2.54
C GLN A 371 15.90 0.60 2.89
N ASN A 372 16.06 -0.55 2.23
CA ASN A 372 15.14 -1.69 2.30
C ASN A 372 13.66 -1.33 1.97
N ASP A 373 13.43 -0.24 1.25
CA ASP A 373 12.09 0.19 0.79
C ASP A 373 11.89 -0.20 -0.69
N HIS A 374 10.91 -1.05 -0.92
CA HIS A 374 10.55 -1.56 -2.25
C HIS A 374 10.23 -0.44 -3.24
N ARG A 375 9.63 0.66 -2.77
CA ARG A 375 9.27 1.80 -3.64
C ARG A 375 10.51 2.54 -4.13
N LEU A 376 11.56 2.62 -3.30
CA LEU A 376 12.83 3.20 -3.72
C LEU A 376 13.53 2.32 -4.75
N ALA A 377 13.56 0.99 -4.55
CA ALA A 377 14.14 0.06 -5.52
C ALA A 377 13.44 0.13 -6.89
N MET A 378 12.09 0.15 -6.89
CA MET A 378 11.30 0.25 -8.11
C MET A 378 11.42 1.64 -8.75
N SER A 379 11.51 2.72 -7.96
CA SER A 379 11.76 4.07 -8.47
C SER A 379 13.13 4.21 -9.11
N ALA A 380 14.16 3.53 -8.58
CA ALA A 380 15.48 3.48 -9.20
C ALA A 380 15.44 2.81 -10.58
N ALA A 381 14.60 1.76 -10.76
CA ALA A 381 14.38 1.15 -12.07
C ALA A 381 13.72 2.13 -13.07
N VAL A 382 12.77 2.96 -12.61
CA VAL A 382 12.19 4.03 -13.42
C VAL A 382 13.22 5.10 -13.72
N ALA A 383 14.08 5.47 -12.77
CA ALA A 383 15.15 6.45 -12.96
C ALA A 383 16.14 5.99 -14.03
N ALA A 384 16.45 4.69 -14.11
CA ALA A 384 17.29 4.14 -15.17
C ALA A 384 16.71 4.39 -16.57
N CYS A 385 15.39 4.51 -16.73
CA CYS A 385 14.75 4.85 -18.02
C CYS A 385 15.07 6.27 -18.47
N ALA A 386 15.40 7.19 -17.55
CA ALA A 386 15.76 8.58 -17.83
C ALA A 386 17.26 8.86 -17.67
N ALA A 387 18.08 7.84 -17.40
CA ALA A 387 19.51 7.98 -17.15
C ALA A 387 20.35 7.77 -18.40
N THR A 388 21.55 8.38 -18.41
CA THR A 388 22.56 8.21 -19.46
C THR A 388 23.57 7.08 -19.17
N GLY A 389 23.51 6.49 -17.99
CA GLY A 389 24.34 5.38 -17.56
C GLY A 389 23.56 4.43 -16.66
N GLU A 390 24.16 3.26 -16.35
CA GLU A 390 23.54 2.21 -15.53
C GLU A 390 23.23 2.69 -14.11
N VAL A 391 22.13 2.20 -13.55
CA VAL A 391 21.72 2.46 -12.17
C VAL A 391 21.88 1.17 -11.37
N THR A 392 22.58 1.22 -10.24
CA THR A 392 22.75 0.08 -9.35
C THR A 392 21.98 0.28 -8.06
N VAL A 393 21.12 -0.66 -7.69
CA VAL A 393 20.46 -0.72 -6.37
C VAL A 393 21.18 -1.67 -5.43
N ASP A 394 21.25 -1.32 -4.16
CA ASP A 394 21.94 -2.09 -3.11
C ASP A 394 21.15 -3.33 -2.68
N ASN A 395 19.82 -3.30 -2.72
CA ASN A 395 18.94 -4.40 -2.34
C ASN A 395 17.77 -4.55 -3.30
N ASP A 396 17.89 -5.46 -4.27
CA ASP A 396 16.84 -5.77 -5.24
C ASP A 396 15.71 -6.65 -4.67
N ALA A 397 15.98 -7.39 -3.58
CA ALA A 397 15.03 -8.33 -3.00
C ALA A 397 13.88 -7.63 -2.24
N CYS A 398 14.08 -6.36 -1.82
CA CYS A 398 13.07 -5.63 -1.06
C CYS A 398 11.75 -5.42 -1.84
N VAL A 399 11.75 -5.52 -3.17
CA VAL A 399 10.53 -5.43 -4.00
C VAL A 399 9.51 -6.53 -3.66
N ALA A 400 9.95 -7.66 -3.12
CA ALA A 400 9.08 -8.76 -2.72
C ALA A 400 8.02 -8.38 -1.65
N LYS A 401 8.23 -7.27 -0.93
CA LYS A 401 7.22 -6.73 0.01
C LYS A 401 5.88 -6.43 -0.65
N SER A 402 5.89 -5.94 -1.89
CA SER A 402 4.66 -5.60 -2.62
C SER A 402 4.58 -6.19 -4.01
N TYR A 403 5.71 -6.45 -4.68
CA TYR A 403 5.75 -6.89 -6.07
C TYR A 403 6.89 -7.91 -6.30
N PRO A 404 6.70 -9.18 -5.93
CA PRO A 404 7.75 -10.20 -6.05
C PRO A 404 8.29 -10.38 -7.47
N ARG A 405 7.44 -10.25 -8.49
CA ARG A 405 7.79 -10.40 -9.90
C ARG A 405 8.23 -9.12 -10.59
N PHE A 406 8.45 -8.03 -9.87
CA PHE A 406 8.78 -6.73 -10.46
C PHE A 406 9.95 -6.81 -11.47
N TRP A 407 11.01 -7.50 -11.12
CA TRP A 407 12.20 -7.59 -11.98
C TRP A 407 11.98 -8.46 -13.23
N GLU A 408 11.09 -9.44 -13.17
CA GLU A 408 10.68 -10.26 -14.31
C GLU A 408 9.85 -9.41 -15.27
N ASP A 409 8.84 -8.73 -14.75
CA ASP A 409 7.95 -7.87 -15.54
C ASP A 409 8.71 -6.65 -16.11
N TYR A 410 9.63 -6.04 -15.34
CA TYR A 410 10.55 -5.02 -15.85
C TYR A 410 11.44 -5.56 -16.99
N GLY A 411 11.97 -6.77 -16.83
CA GLY A 411 12.83 -7.43 -17.83
C GLY A 411 12.07 -7.85 -19.09
N SER A 412 10.75 -8.03 -19.03
CA SER A 412 9.91 -8.32 -20.19
C SER A 412 9.73 -7.11 -21.13
N LEU A 413 9.88 -5.92 -20.59
CA LEU A 413 9.83 -4.68 -21.38
C LEU A 413 11.08 -4.57 -22.27
N LYS A 414 10.87 -4.18 -23.52
CA LYS A 414 11.95 -3.93 -24.48
C LYS A 414 12.61 -2.60 -24.19
N GLY A 415 13.92 -2.51 -24.40
CA GLY A 415 14.59 -1.22 -24.50
C GLY A 415 14.12 -0.51 -25.79
N GLU A 416 13.79 0.77 -25.70
CA GLU A 416 13.71 1.57 -26.92
C GLU A 416 15.10 1.64 -27.56
N GLY A 417 15.21 1.35 -28.86
CA GLY A 417 16.45 1.51 -29.59
C GLY A 417 16.93 2.97 -29.48
N LEU A 418 18.21 3.14 -29.09
CA LEU A 418 18.92 4.40 -29.17
C LEU A 418 19.05 4.84 -30.62
#